data_a72c5e6d52b3b69987b197197b352d20
#
_entry.id   a72c5e6d52b3b69987b197197b352d20
#
_cell.length_a   1.000
_cell.length_b   1.000
_cell.length_c   1.000
_cell.angle_alpha   90.00
_cell.angle_beta   90.00
_cell.angle_gamma   90.00
#
_symmetry.space_group_name_H-M   'P 1'
#
loop_
_entity.id
_entity.type
_entity.pdbx_description
1 polymer ?
#
loop_
_entity_poly.entity_id
_entity_poly.type
_entity_poly.pdbx_seq_one_letter_code
_entity_poly.pdbx_strand_id
1 'polypeptide(L)'
;MASYKLLLLAGDGIGPEVMAEVKRLLAFYAKTGIADFAIEEDLVGGAAYDAHQVAITDATMAKAHAADAVIFGAVGGPKWDKVPFEARPEAGLLRLRKELGLFANIRPAIVYPALADASSLKREAVEGLDIVILRELTGGVYFGEPKTITDLGNGQKRAVDTQVYDTYEIERIARVGFELARRRRNKLTSMEKRNVMKTGILWHEVVEDLYKREYKDVQLEHMLADAGGMQLVRWPKQFDVIVTDNLFGDMLSDVAAMLTGSLGMLPSASLGEVDPKTKRRKAMYEPVHGSAPDIAGKGMANPIAMLASFGMALRYSFNMAKAADQLDSAIAAVLAKGLRTADIKSEGAKIVSTAEMGAAIVAELERLAA
;
A
#
# COMPACT_ATOMS: atom_id res chain seq x y z
N MET A 1 25.38 -1.68 15.38
CA MET A 1 24.23 -2.01 14.53
C MET A 1 23.07 -1.09 14.88
N ALA A 2 22.37 -0.51 13.93
CA ALA A 2 21.15 0.23 14.23
C ALA A 2 20.07 -0.77 14.64
N SER A 3 19.38 -0.52 15.76
CA SER A 3 18.26 -1.32 16.23
C SER A 3 16.97 -0.54 16.00
N TYR A 4 15.98 -1.19 15.39
CA TYR A 4 14.69 -0.61 15.07
C TYR A 4 13.57 -1.43 15.72
N LYS A 5 12.53 -0.76 16.22
CA LYS A 5 11.36 -1.40 16.80
C LYS A 5 10.29 -1.64 15.73
N LEU A 6 9.92 -2.89 15.52
CA LEU A 6 8.85 -3.28 14.60
C LEU A 6 7.66 -3.85 15.36
N LEU A 7 6.46 -3.43 14.98
CA LEU A 7 5.24 -4.13 15.34
C LEU A 7 4.74 -4.92 14.12
N LEU A 8 4.64 -6.24 14.25
CA LEU A 8 4.09 -7.12 13.23
C LEU A 8 2.63 -7.44 13.57
N LEU A 9 1.73 -7.06 12.67
CA LEU A 9 0.29 -7.32 12.74
C LEU A 9 -0.11 -8.19 11.56
N ALA A 10 -0.04 -9.51 11.73
CA ALA A 10 -0.31 -10.45 10.64
C ALA A 10 -1.76 -10.40 10.15
N GLY A 11 -2.73 -10.23 11.06
CA GLY A 11 -4.15 -10.13 10.74
C GLY A 11 -4.77 -11.46 10.33
N ASP A 12 -5.56 -11.45 9.25
CA ASP A 12 -6.47 -12.51 8.85
C ASP A 12 -6.06 -13.19 7.54
N GLY A 13 -6.68 -14.31 7.25
CA GLY A 13 -6.57 -15.00 5.97
C GLY A 13 -5.13 -15.39 5.61
N ILE A 14 -4.62 -14.90 4.46
CA ILE A 14 -3.23 -15.13 4.03
C ILE A 14 -2.21 -14.28 4.79
N GLY A 15 -2.64 -13.30 5.59
CA GLY A 15 -1.74 -12.41 6.33
C GLY A 15 -0.66 -13.13 7.13
N PRO A 16 -0.97 -14.17 7.95
CA PRO A 16 0.04 -14.96 8.66
C PRO A 16 1.06 -15.64 7.75
N GLU A 17 0.64 -16.14 6.58
CA GLU A 17 1.53 -16.83 5.64
C GLU A 17 2.55 -15.86 5.02
N VAL A 18 2.10 -14.70 4.54
CA VAL A 18 2.99 -13.70 3.93
C VAL A 18 3.87 -13.00 4.98
N MET A 19 3.38 -12.85 6.23
CA MET A 19 4.14 -12.31 7.34
C MET A 19 5.27 -13.26 7.77
N ALA A 20 5.09 -14.57 7.67
CA ALA A 20 6.14 -15.55 7.94
C ALA A 20 7.36 -15.32 7.03
N GLU A 21 7.16 -14.88 5.79
CA GLU A 21 8.25 -14.60 4.87
C GLU A 21 8.96 -13.28 5.19
N VAL A 22 8.27 -12.29 5.76
CA VAL A 22 8.93 -11.12 6.35
C VAL A 22 9.82 -11.51 7.52
N LYS A 23 9.34 -12.39 8.42
CA LYS A 23 10.17 -12.88 9.53
C LYS A 23 11.42 -13.61 9.05
N ARG A 24 11.31 -14.39 7.96
CA ARG A 24 12.48 -15.02 7.30
C ARG A 24 13.48 -13.95 6.82
N LEU A 25 12.99 -12.86 6.21
CA LEU A 25 13.82 -11.76 5.73
C LEU A 25 14.48 -11.00 6.90
N LEU A 26 13.76 -10.75 7.99
CA LEU A 26 14.30 -10.14 9.22
C LEU A 26 15.42 -10.97 9.82
N ALA A 27 15.26 -12.32 9.88
CA ALA A 27 16.29 -13.24 10.33
C ALA A 27 17.55 -13.18 9.44
N PHE A 28 17.40 -13.04 8.12
CA PHE A 28 18.52 -12.83 7.20
C PHE A 28 19.28 -11.52 7.53
N TYR A 29 18.60 -10.40 7.71
CA TYR A 29 19.26 -9.13 8.04
C TYR A 29 19.99 -9.14 9.38
N ALA A 30 19.42 -9.81 10.40
CA ALA A 30 20.07 -10.00 11.69
C ALA A 30 21.32 -10.88 11.55
N LYS A 31 21.22 -12.03 10.86
CA LYS A 31 22.34 -12.98 10.62
C LYS A 31 23.51 -12.31 9.87
N THR A 32 23.20 -11.46 8.90
CA THR A 32 24.23 -10.78 8.08
C THR A 32 24.77 -9.50 8.72
N GLY A 33 24.24 -9.10 9.87
CA GLY A 33 24.68 -7.88 10.55
C GLY A 33 24.29 -6.57 9.86
N ILE A 34 23.39 -6.63 8.90
CA ILE A 34 22.92 -5.43 8.16
C ILE A 34 22.04 -4.57 9.07
N ALA A 35 21.11 -5.17 9.80
CA ALA A 35 20.25 -4.51 10.77
C ALA A 35 19.77 -5.48 11.84
N ASP A 36 19.45 -4.95 13.03
CA ASP A 36 18.77 -5.64 14.10
C ASP A 36 17.38 -5.05 14.29
N PHE A 37 16.37 -5.90 14.47
CA PHE A 37 14.98 -5.50 14.63
C PHE A 37 14.42 -6.10 15.93
N ALA A 38 14.04 -5.21 16.86
CA ALA A 38 13.27 -5.57 18.03
C ALA A 38 11.81 -5.77 17.60
N ILE A 39 11.39 -7.02 17.52
CA ILE A 39 10.09 -7.43 16.99
C ILE A 39 9.09 -7.58 18.14
N GLU A 40 7.96 -6.89 18.04
CA GLU A 40 6.74 -7.17 18.80
C GLU A 40 5.66 -7.68 17.84
N GLU A 41 4.84 -8.61 18.32
CA GLU A 41 3.69 -9.12 17.56
C GLU A 41 2.41 -8.88 18.36
N ASP A 42 1.31 -8.63 17.63
CA ASP A 42 -0.01 -8.51 18.24
C ASP A 42 -1.12 -8.85 17.25
N LEU A 43 -2.37 -8.88 17.75
CA LEU A 43 -3.55 -9.20 16.96
C LEU A 43 -4.18 -7.94 16.38
N VAL A 44 -4.74 -8.09 15.17
CA VAL A 44 -5.54 -7.07 14.49
C VAL A 44 -6.60 -7.75 13.62
N GLY A 45 -7.65 -7.02 13.28
CA GLY A 45 -8.70 -7.50 12.41
C GLY A 45 -9.62 -8.53 13.05
N GLY A 46 -10.01 -9.52 12.30
CA GLY A 46 -10.87 -10.60 12.77
C GLY A 46 -10.23 -11.46 13.84
N ALA A 47 -8.93 -11.69 13.76
CA ALA A 47 -8.17 -12.38 14.80
C ALA A 47 -8.25 -11.65 16.16
N ALA A 48 -8.15 -10.33 16.16
CA ALA A 48 -8.32 -9.52 17.38
C ALA A 48 -9.79 -9.54 17.86
N TYR A 49 -10.75 -9.49 16.93
CA TYR A 49 -12.16 -9.58 17.29
C TYR A 49 -12.50 -10.92 17.94
N ASP A 50 -11.99 -12.01 17.44
CA ASP A 50 -12.22 -13.35 18.02
C ASP A 50 -11.68 -13.45 19.45
N ALA A 51 -10.55 -12.79 19.73
CA ALA A 51 -9.91 -12.83 21.04
C ALA A 51 -10.47 -11.79 22.04
N HIS A 52 -10.82 -10.59 21.53
CA HIS A 52 -11.04 -9.41 22.37
C HIS A 52 -12.37 -8.67 22.09
N GLN A 53 -13.16 -9.12 21.10
CA GLN A 53 -14.41 -8.48 20.63
C GLN A 53 -14.21 -7.05 20.09
N VAL A 54 -12.98 -6.70 19.72
CA VAL A 54 -12.61 -5.44 19.05
C VAL A 54 -11.61 -5.74 17.93
N ALA A 55 -11.64 -4.98 16.85
CA ALA A 55 -10.74 -5.19 15.71
C ALA A 55 -9.27 -4.81 16.02
N ILE A 56 -9.03 -4.02 17.05
CA ILE A 56 -7.69 -3.70 17.58
C ILE A 56 -7.85 -3.19 19.03
N THR A 57 -6.96 -3.61 19.94
CA THR A 57 -6.99 -3.18 21.32
C THR A 57 -6.22 -1.86 21.54
N ASP A 58 -6.49 -1.15 22.66
CA ASP A 58 -5.70 0.03 23.05
C ASP A 58 -4.24 -0.35 23.36
N ALA A 59 -4.00 -1.55 23.88
CA ALA A 59 -2.65 -2.06 24.11
C ALA A 59 -1.88 -2.23 22.80
N THR A 60 -2.52 -2.78 21.76
CA THR A 60 -1.94 -2.89 20.42
C THR A 60 -1.67 -1.52 19.81
N MET A 61 -2.60 -0.56 19.98
CA MET A 61 -2.38 0.83 19.55
C MET A 61 -1.19 1.49 20.26
N ALA A 62 -1.03 1.27 21.57
CA ALA A 62 0.13 1.78 22.30
C ALA A 62 1.46 1.23 21.75
N LYS A 63 1.52 -0.07 21.41
CA LYS A 63 2.68 -0.68 20.72
C LYS A 63 2.93 -0.04 19.33
N ALA A 64 1.87 0.21 18.55
CA ALA A 64 1.96 0.86 17.26
C ALA A 64 2.53 2.28 17.38
N HIS A 65 2.12 3.04 18.40
CA HIS A 65 2.70 4.35 18.69
C HIS A 65 4.16 4.28 19.15
N ALA A 66 4.60 3.20 19.80
CA ALA A 66 5.97 3.01 20.27
C ALA A 66 6.92 2.48 19.19
N ALA A 67 6.39 1.84 18.16
CA ALA A 67 7.17 1.26 17.05
C ALA A 67 7.75 2.33 16.12
N ASP A 68 8.90 2.02 15.51
CA ASP A 68 9.47 2.81 14.41
C ASP A 68 8.71 2.58 13.10
N ALA A 69 8.14 1.36 12.93
CA ALA A 69 7.24 1.03 11.83
C ALA A 69 6.30 -0.12 12.22
N VAL A 70 5.12 -0.11 11.63
CA VAL A 70 4.16 -1.22 11.68
C VAL A 70 4.24 -1.98 10.35
N ILE A 71 4.37 -3.30 10.43
CA ILE A 71 4.28 -4.20 9.28
C ILE A 71 2.94 -4.92 9.40
N PHE A 72 2.09 -4.74 8.42
CA PHE A 72 0.70 -5.17 8.47
C PHE A 72 0.42 -6.18 7.36
N GLY A 73 -0.20 -7.31 7.70
CA GLY A 73 -0.52 -8.35 6.71
C GLY A 73 -1.80 -8.05 5.95
N ALA A 74 -2.91 -8.62 6.39
CA ALA A 74 -4.22 -8.41 5.78
C ALA A 74 -5.33 -8.56 6.82
N VAL A 75 -6.52 -7.97 6.56
CA VAL A 75 -7.69 -8.12 7.43
C VAL A 75 -8.94 -8.39 6.63
N GLY A 76 -9.95 -8.94 7.31
CA GLY A 76 -11.27 -9.19 6.72
C GLY A 76 -11.53 -10.66 6.41
N GLY A 77 -12.79 -10.92 6.10
CA GLY A 77 -13.26 -12.25 5.69
C GLY A 77 -14.74 -12.46 6.02
N PRO A 78 -15.41 -13.38 5.32
CA PRO A 78 -16.86 -13.58 5.41
C PRO A 78 -17.34 -14.02 6.80
N LYS A 79 -16.42 -14.53 7.63
CA LYS A 79 -16.68 -14.91 9.04
C LYS A 79 -17.22 -13.73 9.86
N TRP A 80 -16.78 -12.51 9.55
CA TRP A 80 -17.08 -11.30 10.33
C TRP A 80 -18.06 -10.35 9.65
N ASP A 81 -18.73 -10.74 8.55
CA ASP A 81 -19.71 -9.91 7.84
C ASP A 81 -20.90 -9.48 8.69
N LYS A 82 -21.24 -10.29 9.72
CA LYS A 82 -22.39 -10.05 10.60
C LYS A 82 -22.06 -9.34 11.90
N VAL A 83 -20.77 -9.04 12.17
CA VAL A 83 -20.40 -8.28 13.37
C VAL A 83 -20.78 -6.79 13.20
N PRO A 84 -20.98 -6.05 14.31
CA PRO A 84 -21.25 -4.61 14.24
C PRO A 84 -20.23 -3.88 13.37
N PHE A 85 -20.67 -2.88 12.62
CA PHE A 85 -19.84 -2.17 11.65
C PHE A 85 -18.55 -1.63 12.27
N GLU A 86 -18.62 -1.10 13.49
CA GLU A 86 -17.51 -0.52 14.23
C GLU A 86 -16.51 -1.55 14.76
N ALA A 87 -16.90 -2.84 14.75
CA ALA A 87 -16.06 -3.95 15.20
C ALA A 87 -15.57 -4.85 14.05
N ARG A 88 -15.92 -4.52 12.80
CA ARG A 88 -15.43 -5.25 11.63
C ARG A 88 -13.91 -5.21 11.54
N PRO A 89 -13.27 -6.23 10.97
CA PRO A 89 -11.80 -6.30 10.84
C PRO A 89 -11.16 -5.02 10.29
N GLU A 90 -11.78 -4.40 9.30
CA GLU A 90 -11.33 -3.16 8.65
C GLU A 90 -11.26 -1.96 9.60
N ALA A 91 -12.09 -1.94 10.66
CA ALA A 91 -12.09 -0.87 11.64
C ALA A 91 -10.73 -0.76 12.37
N GLY A 92 -10.02 -1.88 12.57
CA GLY A 92 -8.68 -1.89 13.15
C GLY A 92 -7.65 -1.21 12.26
N LEU A 93 -7.71 -1.47 10.96
CA LEU A 93 -6.87 -0.83 9.96
C LEU A 93 -7.13 0.69 9.87
N LEU A 94 -8.41 1.08 9.81
CA LEU A 94 -8.80 2.49 9.75
C LEU A 94 -8.37 3.24 11.01
N ARG A 95 -8.48 2.62 12.19
CA ARG A 95 -8.01 3.17 13.46
C ARG A 95 -6.50 3.42 13.44
N LEU A 96 -5.70 2.45 13.00
CA LEU A 96 -4.24 2.60 12.84
C LEU A 96 -3.90 3.79 11.93
N ARG A 97 -4.51 3.88 10.76
CA ARG A 97 -4.28 4.95 9.80
C ARG A 97 -4.60 6.32 10.39
N LYS A 98 -5.74 6.44 11.07
CA LYS A 98 -6.21 7.69 11.68
C LYS A 98 -5.32 8.12 12.86
N GLU A 99 -5.12 7.25 13.87
CA GLU A 99 -4.41 7.61 15.10
C GLU A 99 -2.91 7.80 14.88
N LEU A 100 -2.30 7.09 13.94
CA LEU A 100 -0.90 7.31 13.55
C LEU A 100 -0.72 8.46 12.53
N GLY A 101 -1.81 9.09 12.07
CA GLY A 101 -1.79 10.20 11.12
C GLY A 101 -1.18 9.83 9.76
N LEU A 102 -1.46 8.63 9.25
CA LEU A 102 -0.86 8.08 8.03
C LEU A 102 -1.59 8.60 6.79
N PHE A 103 -1.33 9.84 6.41
CA PHE A 103 -2.07 10.51 5.34
C PHE A 103 -1.60 10.19 3.93
N ALA A 104 -0.33 9.82 3.74
CA ALA A 104 0.27 9.61 2.43
C ALA A 104 0.45 8.12 2.14
N ASN A 105 -0.43 7.54 1.34
CA ASN A 105 -0.31 6.14 0.93
C ASN A 105 0.34 6.04 -0.45
N ILE A 106 1.54 5.49 -0.49
CA ILE A 106 2.36 5.30 -1.69
C ILE A 106 2.14 3.88 -2.21
N ARG A 107 1.64 3.75 -3.42
CA ARG A 107 1.34 2.48 -4.12
C ARG A 107 2.09 2.42 -5.46
N PRO A 108 3.31 1.88 -5.51
CA PRO A 108 4.01 1.67 -6.78
C PRO A 108 3.37 0.53 -7.58
N ALA A 109 3.25 0.72 -8.89
CA ALA A 109 2.87 -0.31 -9.84
C ALA A 109 4.00 -0.47 -10.86
N ILE A 110 4.80 -1.52 -10.64
CA ILE A 110 5.99 -1.83 -11.43
C ILE A 110 5.77 -3.16 -12.15
N VAL A 111 5.96 -3.16 -13.46
CA VAL A 111 5.90 -4.39 -14.26
C VAL A 111 7.30 -4.95 -14.42
N TYR A 112 7.57 -6.06 -13.76
CA TYR A 112 8.82 -6.78 -13.93
C TYR A 112 8.91 -7.36 -15.37
N PRO A 113 10.05 -7.26 -16.07
CA PRO A 113 10.18 -7.78 -17.45
C PRO A 113 9.74 -9.23 -17.58
N ALA A 114 10.04 -10.06 -16.59
CA ALA A 114 9.67 -11.48 -16.55
C ALA A 114 8.16 -11.73 -16.36
N LEU A 115 7.35 -10.70 -16.02
CA LEU A 115 5.92 -10.78 -15.81
C LEU A 115 5.11 -9.94 -16.81
N ALA A 116 5.74 -9.34 -17.82
CA ALA A 116 5.03 -8.50 -18.78
C ALA A 116 3.88 -9.25 -19.50
N ASP A 117 4.05 -10.57 -19.70
CA ASP A 117 3.02 -11.42 -20.31
C ASP A 117 1.96 -11.93 -19.31
N ALA A 118 2.11 -11.68 -18.01
CA ALA A 118 1.10 -11.98 -17.01
C ALA A 118 0.02 -10.88 -16.90
N SER A 119 0.27 -9.72 -17.48
CA SER A 119 -0.72 -8.62 -17.55
C SER A 119 -1.90 -9.01 -18.44
N SER A 120 -3.09 -8.48 -18.11
CA SER A 120 -4.27 -8.57 -18.97
C SER A 120 -4.18 -7.68 -20.22
N LEU A 121 -3.20 -6.76 -20.27
CA LEU A 121 -2.94 -5.90 -21.42
C LEU A 121 -1.83 -6.49 -22.29
N LYS A 122 -1.75 -6.00 -23.53
CA LYS A 122 -0.66 -6.34 -24.44
C LYS A 122 0.69 -5.94 -23.84
N ARG A 123 1.71 -6.76 -24.06
CA ARG A 123 3.08 -6.56 -23.56
C ARG A 123 3.62 -5.15 -23.85
N GLU A 124 3.42 -4.65 -25.08
CA GLU A 124 3.90 -3.32 -25.46
C GLU A 124 3.29 -2.16 -24.62
N ALA A 125 2.10 -2.37 -24.06
CA ALA A 125 1.45 -1.37 -23.21
C ALA A 125 2.07 -1.31 -21.79
N VAL A 126 2.56 -2.44 -21.28
CA VAL A 126 2.95 -2.58 -19.88
C VAL A 126 4.45 -2.82 -19.64
N GLU A 127 5.19 -3.33 -20.63
CA GLU A 127 6.63 -3.60 -20.47
C GLU A 127 7.41 -2.34 -20.09
N GLY A 128 8.16 -2.41 -18.97
CA GLY A 128 8.91 -1.27 -18.44
C GLY A 128 8.03 -0.22 -17.74
N LEU A 129 6.77 -0.57 -17.42
CA LEU A 129 5.91 0.31 -16.61
C LEU A 129 6.47 0.45 -15.20
N ASP A 130 6.60 1.70 -14.76
CA ASP A 130 6.97 2.09 -13.40
C ASP A 130 6.22 3.39 -13.08
N ILE A 131 5.09 3.28 -12.39
CA ILE A 131 4.26 4.39 -11.94
C ILE A 131 4.02 4.32 -10.45
N VAL A 132 3.72 5.45 -9.83
CA VAL A 132 3.34 5.52 -8.41
C VAL A 132 2.00 6.22 -8.29
N ILE A 133 1.05 5.59 -7.59
CA ILE A 133 -0.19 6.24 -7.16
C ILE A 133 -0.02 6.66 -5.71
N LEU A 134 -0.12 7.96 -5.48
CA LEU A 134 -0.12 8.59 -4.17
C LEU A 134 -1.55 8.93 -3.80
N ARG A 135 -2.11 8.15 -2.85
CA ARG A 135 -3.47 8.27 -2.33
C ARG A 135 -3.45 9.06 -1.04
N GLU A 136 -4.25 10.12 -0.92
CA GLU A 136 -4.58 10.69 0.37
C GLU A 136 -5.39 9.66 1.16
N LEU A 137 -5.07 9.43 2.45
CA LEU A 137 -5.55 8.23 3.14
C LEU A 137 -6.41 8.54 4.39
N THR A 138 -6.45 9.78 4.87
CA THR A 138 -7.07 10.14 6.15
C THR A 138 -8.26 11.07 6.05
N GLY A 139 -8.60 11.50 4.84
CA GLY A 139 -9.75 12.36 4.53
C GLY A 139 -10.79 11.68 3.62
N GLY A 140 -11.61 12.50 3.02
CA GLY A 140 -12.59 12.11 2.02
C GLY A 140 -13.78 11.32 2.58
N VAL A 141 -14.41 10.53 1.71
CA VAL A 141 -15.63 9.79 2.04
C VAL A 141 -15.40 8.66 3.06
N TYR A 142 -14.17 8.18 3.22
CA TYR A 142 -13.84 7.14 4.22
C TYR A 142 -13.92 7.65 5.66
N PHE A 143 -13.72 8.96 5.89
CA PHE A 143 -13.65 9.57 7.24
C PHE A 143 -14.61 10.74 7.43
N GLY A 144 -15.25 11.23 6.37
CA GLY A 144 -16.19 12.35 6.44
C GLY A 144 -17.47 11.99 7.20
N GLU A 145 -18.02 12.95 7.92
CA GLU A 145 -19.28 12.82 8.67
C GLU A 145 -20.30 13.84 8.13
N PRO A 146 -21.62 13.57 8.20
CA PRO A 146 -22.25 12.37 8.74
C PRO A 146 -22.19 11.16 7.81
N LYS A 147 -22.16 9.96 8.42
CA LYS A 147 -22.40 8.66 7.77
C LYS A 147 -23.62 8.04 8.41
N THR A 148 -24.73 7.97 7.69
CA THR A 148 -26.00 7.56 8.29
C THR A 148 -26.84 6.71 7.33
N ILE A 149 -27.64 5.83 7.93
CA ILE A 149 -28.79 5.22 7.26
C ILE A 149 -30.03 5.60 8.07
N THR A 150 -30.90 6.43 7.48
CA THR A 150 -32.12 6.93 8.13
C THR A 150 -33.34 6.23 7.54
N ASP A 151 -34.24 5.74 8.39
CA ASP A 151 -35.53 5.22 7.97
C ASP A 151 -36.46 6.42 7.64
N LEU A 152 -36.98 6.42 6.42
CA LEU A 152 -37.95 7.44 5.95
C LEU A 152 -39.40 7.03 6.10
N GLY A 153 -39.68 5.84 6.67
CA GLY A 153 -40.98 5.23 6.72
C GLY A 153 -41.37 4.50 5.43
N ASN A 154 -42.47 3.75 5.50
CA ASN A 154 -43.00 2.96 4.35
C ASN A 154 -41.97 2.02 3.68
N GLY A 155 -41.00 1.51 4.45
CA GLY A 155 -39.94 0.62 3.96
C GLY A 155 -38.85 1.31 3.16
N GLN A 156 -38.84 2.64 3.10
CA GLN A 156 -37.81 3.42 2.42
C GLN A 156 -36.72 3.88 3.39
N LYS A 157 -35.48 3.89 2.92
CA LYS A 157 -34.30 4.37 3.68
C LYS A 157 -33.49 5.36 2.88
N ARG A 158 -32.81 6.26 3.58
CA ARG A 158 -31.82 7.17 3.01
C ARG A 158 -30.45 6.85 3.59
N ALA A 159 -29.47 6.64 2.73
CA ALA A 159 -28.06 6.56 3.13
C ALA A 159 -27.33 7.85 2.75
N VAL A 160 -26.44 8.30 3.62
CA VAL A 160 -25.56 9.45 3.38
C VAL A 160 -24.14 9.06 3.76
N ASP A 161 -23.21 9.30 2.84
CA ASP A 161 -21.76 9.31 3.07
C ASP A 161 -21.23 10.67 2.66
N THR A 162 -20.42 11.29 3.51
CA THR A 162 -19.94 12.67 3.31
C THR A 162 -18.49 12.68 2.87
N GLN A 163 -18.19 13.32 1.74
CA GLN A 163 -16.81 13.58 1.33
C GLN A 163 -16.39 14.96 1.79
N VAL A 164 -15.35 15.01 2.62
CA VAL A 164 -14.78 16.26 3.18
C VAL A 164 -13.28 16.29 2.92
N TYR A 165 -12.78 17.44 2.48
CA TYR A 165 -11.37 17.77 2.43
C TYR A 165 -11.14 19.21 2.85
N ASP A 166 -10.18 19.40 3.74
CA ASP A 166 -9.66 20.71 4.10
C ASP A 166 -8.40 21.03 3.25
N THR A 167 -8.14 22.32 3.08
CA THR A 167 -6.98 22.81 2.29
C THR A 167 -5.67 22.18 2.72
N TYR A 168 -5.41 22.05 4.04
CA TYR A 168 -4.15 21.50 4.55
C TYR A 168 -3.95 20.03 4.20
N GLU A 169 -5.04 19.25 4.10
CA GLU A 169 -4.99 17.83 3.73
C GLU A 169 -4.55 17.65 2.28
N ILE A 170 -5.12 18.49 1.40
CA ILE A 170 -4.76 18.50 -0.03
C ILE A 170 -3.33 19.01 -0.21
N GLU A 171 -2.96 20.10 0.47
CA GLU A 171 -1.62 20.69 0.34
C GLU A 171 -0.53 19.72 0.80
N ARG A 172 -0.70 19.05 1.97
CA ARG A 172 0.31 18.10 2.47
C ARG A 172 0.53 16.91 1.55
N ILE A 173 -0.54 16.34 0.95
CA ILE A 173 -0.38 15.20 0.05
C ILE A 173 0.18 15.63 -1.32
N ALA A 174 -0.25 16.79 -1.84
CA ALA A 174 0.28 17.35 -3.08
C ALA A 174 1.79 17.63 -2.95
N ARG A 175 2.23 18.16 -1.83
CA ARG A 175 3.66 18.40 -1.51
C ARG A 175 4.46 17.11 -1.57
N VAL A 176 3.96 16.01 -0.99
CA VAL A 176 4.59 14.69 -1.11
C VAL A 176 4.65 14.25 -2.57
N GLY A 177 3.58 14.48 -3.35
CA GLY A 177 3.53 14.14 -4.78
C GLY A 177 4.57 14.88 -5.61
N PHE A 178 4.71 16.19 -5.42
CA PHE A 178 5.71 17.00 -6.11
C PHE A 178 7.15 16.57 -5.75
N GLU A 179 7.43 16.37 -4.46
CA GLU A 179 8.75 15.90 -4.01
C GLU A 179 9.09 14.49 -4.54
N LEU A 180 8.10 13.64 -4.65
CA LEU A 180 8.27 12.32 -5.25
C LEU A 180 8.54 12.42 -6.75
N ALA A 181 7.81 13.27 -7.47
CA ALA A 181 8.02 13.51 -8.90
C ALA A 181 9.44 14.02 -9.19
N ARG A 182 9.96 14.98 -8.42
CA ARG A 182 11.36 15.49 -8.53
C ARG A 182 12.41 14.39 -8.45
N ARG A 183 12.14 13.35 -7.66
CA ARG A 183 13.07 12.20 -7.47
C ARG A 183 12.89 11.12 -8.53
N ARG A 184 11.90 11.27 -9.41
CA ARG A 184 11.55 10.32 -10.47
C ARG A 184 11.70 10.97 -11.85
N ARG A 185 10.69 10.90 -12.70
CA ARG A 185 10.72 11.47 -14.06
C ARG A 185 10.19 12.90 -14.15
N ASN A 186 10.09 13.57 -13.01
CA ASN A 186 9.68 14.96 -12.87
C ASN A 186 8.29 15.30 -13.42
N LYS A 187 7.35 14.32 -13.38
CA LYS A 187 5.96 14.51 -13.81
C LYS A 187 4.98 14.13 -12.70
N LEU A 188 4.04 15.04 -12.38
CA LEU A 188 2.93 14.81 -11.47
C LEU A 188 1.60 14.96 -12.21
N THR A 189 0.74 13.94 -12.14
CA THR A 189 -0.64 14.01 -12.62
C THR A 189 -1.58 14.06 -11.42
N SER A 190 -2.26 15.19 -11.24
CA SER A 190 -3.29 15.36 -10.20
C SER A 190 -4.65 14.93 -10.73
N MET A 191 -5.27 13.93 -10.06
CA MET A 191 -6.55 13.38 -10.48
C MET A 191 -7.64 13.70 -9.46
N GLU A 192 -8.76 14.24 -9.95
CA GLU A 192 -9.91 14.65 -9.14
C GLU A 192 -11.19 14.70 -10.01
N LYS A 193 -12.32 15.10 -9.42
CA LYS A 193 -13.62 15.13 -10.12
C LYS A 193 -14.28 16.53 -10.07
N ARG A 194 -13.51 17.60 -10.37
CA ARG A 194 -13.95 19.01 -10.27
C ARG A 194 -15.18 19.37 -11.12
N ASN A 195 -15.46 18.60 -12.16
CA ASN A 195 -16.63 18.88 -13.02
C ASN A 195 -17.98 18.60 -12.33
N VAL A 196 -18.00 17.85 -11.21
CA VAL A 196 -19.22 17.50 -10.46
C VAL A 196 -19.08 17.62 -8.94
N MET A 197 -17.85 17.66 -8.39
CA MET A 197 -17.61 17.65 -6.94
C MET A 197 -16.95 18.92 -6.47
N LYS A 198 -17.48 19.56 -5.41
CA LYS A 198 -16.88 20.73 -4.77
C LYS A 198 -15.51 20.43 -4.16
N THR A 199 -15.34 19.25 -3.58
CA THR A 199 -14.03 18.78 -3.08
C THR A 199 -13.01 18.66 -4.22
N GLY A 200 -13.43 18.24 -5.42
CA GLY A 200 -12.58 18.22 -6.60
C GLY A 200 -12.17 19.62 -7.10
N ILE A 201 -13.07 20.60 -6.99
CA ILE A 201 -12.74 22.01 -7.30
C ILE A 201 -11.66 22.50 -6.34
N LEU A 202 -11.87 22.36 -5.03
CA LEU A 202 -10.89 22.76 -4.01
C LEU A 202 -9.55 22.03 -4.20
N TRP A 203 -9.58 20.72 -4.49
CA TRP A 203 -8.39 19.93 -4.78
C TRP A 203 -7.56 20.54 -5.90
N HIS A 204 -8.22 20.83 -7.03
CA HIS A 204 -7.57 21.44 -8.19
C HIS A 204 -6.94 22.79 -7.85
N GLU A 205 -7.69 23.66 -7.17
CA GLU A 205 -7.25 25.02 -6.80
C GLU A 205 -6.02 24.97 -5.89
N VAL A 206 -6.01 24.10 -4.87
CA VAL A 206 -4.91 23.98 -3.90
C VAL A 206 -3.67 23.41 -4.56
N VAL A 207 -3.79 22.37 -5.39
CA VAL A 207 -2.65 21.78 -6.11
C VAL A 207 -2.05 22.78 -7.09
N GLU A 208 -2.88 23.50 -7.83
CA GLU A 208 -2.45 24.53 -8.81
C GLU A 208 -1.75 25.72 -8.11
N ASP A 209 -2.27 26.16 -6.96
CA ASP A 209 -1.65 27.24 -6.17
C ASP A 209 -0.29 26.80 -5.61
N LEU A 210 -0.20 25.61 -5.03
CA LEU A 210 1.05 25.05 -4.53
C LEU A 210 2.10 24.91 -5.65
N TYR A 211 1.68 24.43 -6.83
CA TYR A 211 2.53 24.36 -8.02
C TYR A 211 3.12 25.74 -8.38
N LYS A 212 2.27 26.76 -8.46
CA LYS A 212 2.70 28.13 -8.83
C LYS A 212 3.65 28.75 -7.81
N ARG A 213 3.49 28.41 -6.52
CA ARG A 213 4.34 28.95 -5.45
C ARG A 213 5.69 28.26 -5.35
N GLU A 214 5.74 26.91 -5.47
CA GLU A 214 6.90 26.15 -5.00
C GLU A 214 7.43 25.10 -5.98
N TYR A 215 6.68 24.71 -7.04
CA TYR A 215 6.99 23.53 -7.84
C TYR A 215 6.94 23.72 -9.35
N LYS A 216 7.20 24.95 -9.84
CA LYS A 216 7.21 25.29 -11.28
C LYS A 216 8.20 24.48 -12.12
N ASP A 217 9.16 23.83 -11.48
CA ASP A 217 10.15 22.95 -12.10
C ASP A 217 9.59 21.55 -12.39
N VAL A 218 8.44 21.17 -11.83
CA VAL A 218 7.79 19.87 -12.06
C VAL A 218 6.77 20.01 -13.19
N GLN A 219 6.67 19.04 -14.08
CA GLN A 219 5.60 18.98 -15.06
C GLN A 219 4.29 18.58 -14.38
N LEU A 220 3.39 19.53 -14.15
CA LEU A 220 2.05 19.27 -13.61
C LEU A 220 1.04 19.05 -14.73
N GLU A 221 0.21 18.02 -14.58
CA GLU A 221 -0.96 17.74 -15.40
C GLU A 221 -2.17 17.50 -14.50
N HIS A 222 -3.33 18.02 -14.88
CA HIS A 222 -4.60 17.74 -14.22
C HIS A 222 -5.48 16.85 -15.09
N MET A 223 -6.06 15.80 -14.50
CA MET A 223 -6.92 14.86 -15.22
C MET A 223 -8.14 14.50 -14.37
N LEU A 224 -9.33 14.41 -14.99
CA LEU A 224 -10.49 13.89 -14.30
C LEU A 224 -10.27 12.39 -13.98
N ALA A 225 -10.66 11.95 -12.80
CA ALA A 225 -10.37 10.60 -12.30
C ALA A 225 -10.91 9.47 -13.20
N ASP A 226 -12.09 9.66 -13.79
CA ASP A 226 -12.66 8.72 -14.77
C ASP A 226 -11.84 8.65 -16.07
N ALA A 227 -11.37 9.80 -16.58
CA ALA A 227 -10.43 9.83 -17.70
C ALA A 227 -9.10 9.17 -17.32
N GLY A 228 -8.62 9.39 -16.08
CA GLY A 228 -7.44 8.73 -15.52
C GLY A 228 -7.54 7.21 -15.53
N GLY A 229 -8.69 6.66 -15.11
CA GLY A 229 -8.96 5.22 -15.17
C GLY A 229 -8.88 4.66 -16.59
N MET A 230 -9.49 5.35 -17.56
CA MET A 230 -9.37 4.97 -18.98
C MET A 230 -7.93 5.03 -19.49
N GLN A 231 -7.17 6.06 -19.11
CA GLN A 231 -5.79 6.23 -19.55
C GLN A 231 -4.82 5.24 -18.90
N LEU A 232 -5.07 4.81 -17.67
CA LEU A 232 -4.32 3.71 -17.04
C LEU A 232 -4.40 2.42 -17.86
N VAL A 233 -5.56 2.12 -18.44
CA VAL A 233 -5.74 0.94 -19.31
C VAL A 233 -5.19 1.17 -20.72
N ARG A 234 -5.41 2.39 -21.27
CA ARG A 234 -5.09 2.68 -22.68
C ARG A 234 -3.61 2.98 -22.89
N TRP A 235 -3.00 3.79 -22.02
CA TRP A 235 -1.64 4.29 -22.16
C TRP A 235 -1.00 4.60 -20.79
N PRO A 236 -0.76 3.57 -19.93
CA PRO A 236 -0.26 3.77 -18.57
C PRO A 236 1.12 4.43 -18.51
N LYS A 237 1.97 4.22 -19.52
CA LYS A 237 3.34 4.77 -19.57
C LYS A 237 3.42 6.29 -19.64
N GLN A 238 2.32 6.99 -19.87
CA GLN A 238 2.28 8.45 -19.81
C GLN A 238 2.43 9.00 -18.38
N PHE A 239 2.10 8.18 -17.37
CA PHE A 239 2.15 8.57 -15.96
C PHE A 239 3.52 8.28 -15.33
N ASP A 240 3.89 9.12 -14.37
CA ASP A 240 5.01 8.90 -13.45
C ASP A 240 4.49 8.84 -12.02
N VAL A 241 4.09 9.97 -11.44
CA VAL A 241 3.41 10.06 -10.15
C VAL A 241 1.99 10.55 -10.38
N ILE A 242 1.03 9.85 -9.81
CA ILE A 242 -0.38 10.25 -9.76
C ILE A 242 -0.68 10.62 -8.31
N VAL A 243 -1.25 11.80 -8.06
CA VAL A 243 -1.79 12.20 -6.75
C VAL A 243 -3.30 12.34 -6.83
N THR A 244 -4.01 11.78 -5.86
CA THR A 244 -5.47 11.78 -5.86
C THR A 244 -6.05 11.60 -4.45
N ASP A 245 -7.36 11.81 -4.31
CA ASP A 245 -8.10 11.64 -3.07
C ASP A 245 -8.19 10.16 -2.62
N ASN A 246 -8.82 9.95 -1.49
CA ASN A 246 -8.90 8.64 -0.86
C ASN A 246 -9.67 7.63 -1.73
N LEU A 247 -10.88 7.97 -2.20
CA LEU A 247 -11.72 7.06 -2.96
C LEU A 247 -11.15 6.74 -4.35
N PHE A 248 -10.81 7.79 -5.10
CA PHE A 248 -10.24 7.58 -6.43
C PHE A 248 -8.87 6.90 -6.38
N GLY A 249 -8.07 7.20 -5.33
CA GLY A 249 -6.78 6.55 -5.12
C GLY A 249 -6.90 5.05 -4.87
N ASP A 250 -7.93 4.62 -4.16
CA ASP A 250 -8.24 3.19 -3.98
C ASP A 250 -8.57 2.53 -5.32
N MET A 251 -9.59 3.05 -6.00
CA MET A 251 -10.06 2.50 -7.27
C MET A 251 -8.98 2.49 -8.37
N LEU A 252 -8.25 3.58 -8.53
CA LEU A 252 -7.23 3.70 -9.56
C LEU A 252 -6.01 2.83 -9.30
N SER A 253 -5.64 2.60 -8.03
CA SER A 253 -4.55 1.68 -7.71
C SER A 253 -4.94 0.22 -7.93
N ASP A 254 -6.21 -0.16 -7.75
CA ASP A 254 -6.69 -1.49 -8.08
C ASP A 254 -6.69 -1.73 -9.60
N VAL A 255 -7.06 -0.71 -10.39
CA VAL A 255 -6.88 -0.75 -11.85
C VAL A 255 -5.41 -0.92 -12.22
N ALA A 256 -4.52 -0.15 -11.59
CA ALA A 256 -3.07 -0.23 -11.83
C ALA A 256 -2.48 -1.60 -11.41
N ALA A 257 -3.06 -2.25 -10.40
CA ALA A 257 -2.68 -3.59 -9.99
C ALA A 257 -2.82 -4.61 -11.12
N MET A 258 -3.88 -4.50 -11.89
CA MET A 258 -4.11 -5.42 -13.02
C MET A 258 -3.10 -5.24 -14.15
N LEU A 259 -2.43 -4.09 -14.23
CA LEU A 259 -1.32 -3.88 -15.18
C LEU A 259 -0.11 -4.74 -14.84
N THR A 260 0.11 -5.04 -13.55
CA THR A 260 1.23 -5.86 -13.06
C THR A 260 0.95 -7.36 -13.08
N GLY A 261 -0.29 -7.74 -13.38
CA GLY A 261 -0.75 -9.13 -13.48
C GLY A 261 -1.31 -9.73 -12.20
N SER A 262 -1.05 -9.17 -11.03
CA SER A 262 -1.62 -9.63 -9.75
C SER A 262 -1.52 -8.57 -8.64
N LEU A 263 -2.54 -8.52 -7.77
CA LEU A 263 -2.49 -7.77 -6.50
C LEU A 263 -1.35 -8.23 -5.59
N GLY A 264 -0.94 -9.50 -5.68
CA GLY A 264 0.19 -10.06 -4.94
C GLY A 264 1.56 -9.49 -5.32
N MET A 265 1.60 -8.58 -6.31
CA MET A 265 2.81 -7.88 -6.73
C MET A 265 2.87 -6.43 -6.25
N LEU A 266 1.81 -5.88 -5.63
CA LEU A 266 1.73 -4.48 -5.26
C LEU A 266 2.04 -4.24 -3.79
N PRO A 267 3.19 -3.63 -3.48
CA PRO A 267 3.47 -3.13 -2.14
C PRO A 267 2.76 -1.81 -1.87
N SER A 268 2.65 -1.44 -0.60
CA SER A 268 2.30 -0.09 -0.22
C SER A 268 2.98 0.39 1.07
N ALA A 269 3.09 1.72 1.18
CA ALA A 269 3.57 2.41 2.36
C ALA A 269 2.57 3.51 2.75
N SER A 270 2.09 3.48 3.97
CA SER A 270 1.26 4.54 4.55
C SER A 270 2.12 5.37 5.51
N LEU A 271 2.35 6.63 5.18
CA LEU A 271 3.30 7.50 5.84
C LEU A 271 2.61 8.68 6.53
N GLY A 272 3.02 8.96 7.75
CA GLY A 272 2.67 10.17 8.49
C GLY A 272 3.62 11.33 8.20
N GLU A 273 3.39 12.46 8.88
CA GLU A 273 4.28 13.61 8.84
C GLU A 273 5.64 13.30 9.45
N VAL A 274 6.67 13.97 8.95
CA VAL A 274 8.01 13.90 9.54
C VAL A 274 8.04 14.78 10.78
N ASP A 275 8.30 14.19 11.94
CA ASP A 275 8.55 14.94 13.15
C ASP A 275 9.80 15.83 12.96
N PRO A 276 9.65 17.15 13.11
CA PRO A 276 10.75 18.10 12.85
C PRO A 276 11.93 17.93 13.82
N LYS A 277 11.71 17.37 15.01
CA LYS A 277 12.74 17.16 16.03
C LYS A 277 13.51 15.86 15.82
N THR A 278 12.79 14.76 15.67
CA THR A 278 13.38 13.42 15.55
C THR A 278 13.75 13.05 14.12
N LYS A 279 13.22 13.78 13.12
CA LYS A 279 13.33 13.49 11.70
C LYS A 279 12.75 12.11 11.31
N ARG A 280 11.96 11.50 12.19
CA ARG A 280 11.26 10.24 11.99
C ARG A 280 9.78 10.51 11.68
N ARG A 281 9.11 9.54 11.10
CA ARG A 281 7.67 9.56 10.85
C ARG A 281 7.03 8.27 11.32
N LYS A 282 5.75 8.30 11.67
CA LYS A 282 4.98 7.07 11.80
C LYS A 282 4.73 6.50 10.42
N ALA A 283 4.81 5.19 10.32
CA ALA A 283 4.63 4.50 9.06
C ALA A 283 4.06 3.10 9.27
N MET A 284 3.25 2.68 8.31
CA MET A 284 2.74 1.31 8.20
C MET A 284 2.96 0.82 6.78
N TYR A 285 3.40 -0.42 6.66
CA TYR A 285 3.72 -1.07 5.40
C TYR A 285 2.86 -2.31 5.25
N GLU A 286 2.10 -2.36 4.18
CA GLU A 286 1.11 -3.40 3.93
C GLU A 286 1.04 -3.73 2.43
N PRO A 287 0.79 -4.99 2.02
CA PRO A 287 0.45 -5.28 0.64
C PRO A 287 -0.91 -4.66 0.28
N VAL A 288 -1.13 -4.37 -1.00
CA VAL A 288 -2.42 -3.84 -1.47
C VAL A 288 -3.53 -4.91 -1.44
N HIS A 289 -3.16 -6.19 -1.58
CA HIS A 289 -4.13 -7.29 -1.53
C HIS A 289 -4.82 -7.44 -0.17
N GLY A 290 -6.04 -7.98 -0.17
CA GLY A 290 -6.79 -8.34 1.04
C GLY A 290 -6.37 -9.69 1.63
N SER A 291 -7.23 -10.23 2.49
CA SER A 291 -7.00 -11.49 3.24
C SER A 291 -7.14 -12.78 2.43
N ALA A 292 -7.71 -12.73 1.22
CA ALA A 292 -7.92 -13.85 0.30
C ALA A 292 -8.34 -15.16 1.01
N PRO A 293 -9.51 -15.18 1.68
CA PRO A 293 -9.94 -16.27 2.56
C PRO A 293 -10.07 -17.62 1.85
N ASP A 294 -10.29 -17.63 0.54
CA ASP A 294 -10.39 -18.80 -0.31
C ASP A 294 -9.08 -19.59 -0.45
N ILE A 295 -7.93 -18.95 -0.31
CA ILE A 295 -6.60 -19.58 -0.37
C ILE A 295 -5.85 -19.59 0.97
N ALA A 296 -6.44 -19.04 2.02
CA ALA A 296 -5.84 -18.99 3.34
C ALA A 296 -5.51 -20.40 3.87
N GLY A 297 -4.31 -20.58 4.47
CA GLY A 297 -3.83 -21.85 5.01
C GLY A 297 -3.35 -22.85 3.95
N LYS A 298 -3.38 -22.50 2.65
CA LYS A 298 -2.98 -23.41 1.57
C LYS A 298 -1.53 -23.25 1.11
N GLY A 299 -0.80 -22.27 1.63
CA GLY A 299 0.58 -21.98 1.23
C GLY A 299 0.71 -21.53 -0.23
N MET A 300 -0.32 -20.94 -0.80
CA MET A 300 -0.38 -20.54 -2.21
C MET A 300 -0.24 -19.03 -2.42
N ALA A 301 -0.35 -18.24 -1.35
CA ALA A 301 -0.29 -16.78 -1.42
C ALA A 301 1.05 -16.30 -1.98
N ASN A 302 1.01 -15.26 -2.80
CA ASN A 302 2.20 -14.60 -3.29
C ASN A 302 2.78 -13.67 -2.20
N PRO A 303 3.99 -13.91 -1.67
CA PRO A 303 4.55 -13.08 -0.61
C PRO A 303 5.26 -11.81 -1.13
N ILE A 304 5.38 -11.63 -2.45
CA ILE A 304 6.22 -10.57 -3.04
C ILE A 304 5.73 -9.17 -2.66
N ALA A 305 4.43 -8.92 -2.71
CA ALA A 305 3.88 -7.62 -2.29
C ALA A 305 4.24 -7.28 -0.84
N MET A 306 4.17 -8.26 0.06
CA MET A 306 4.51 -8.09 1.46
C MET A 306 6.01 -7.85 1.68
N LEU A 307 6.87 -8.62 1.01
CA LEU A 307 8.32 -8.46 1.05
C LEU A 307 8.75 -7.11 0.45
N ALA A 308 8.15 -6.70 -0.66
CA ALA A 308 8.40 -5.40 -1.28
C ALA A 308 7.88 -4.24 -0.41
N SER A 309 6.76 -4.42 0.32
CA SER A 309 6.29 -3.45 1.32
C SER A 309 7.33 -3.29 2.44
N PHE A 310 7.94 -4.37 2.91
CA PHE A 310 9.06 -4.28 3.84
C PHE A 310 10.28 -3.59 3.20
N GLY A 311 10.54 -3.80 1.91
CA GLY A 311 11.54 -3.04 1.14
C GLY A 311 11.29 -1.53 1.18
N MET A 312 10.02 -1.11 1.11
CA MET A 312 9.64 0.29 1.31
C MET A 312 9.93 0.76 2.75
N ALA A 313 9.77 -0.09 3.78
CA ALA A 313 10.16 0.23 5.15
C ALA A 313 11.67 0.47 5.27
N LEU A 314 12.49 -0.37 4.64
CA LEU A 314 13.93 -0.17 4.58
C LEU A 314 14.29 1.21 3.99
N ARG A 315 13.56 1.63 2.95
CA ARG A 315 13.81 2.89 2.23
C ARG A 315 13.29 4.11 2.99
N TYR A 316 12.05 4.07 3.47
CA TYR A 316 11.36 5.26 3.99
C TYR A 316 11.47 5.45 5.51
N SER A 317 11.58 4.36 6.29
CA SER A 317 11.68 4.43 7.76
C SER A 317 13.10 4.23 8.27
N PHE A 318 13.90 3.37 7.62
CA PHE A 318 15.19 2.96 8.17
C PHE A 318 16.38 3.55 7.43
N ASN A 319 16.16 4.32 6.35
CA ASN A 319 17.22 4.92 5.52
C ASN A 319 18.25 3.90 5.01
N MET A 320 17.77 2.71 4.65
CA MET A 320 18.57 1.58 4.18
C MET A 320 18.32 1.33 2.68
N ALA A 321 18.53 2.37 1.86
CA ALA A 321 18.22 2.31 0.42
C ALA A 321 18.95 1.16 -0.29
N LYS A 322 20.22 0.92 0.03
CA LYS A 322 21.00 -0.18 -0.55
C LYS A 322 20.37 -1.56 -0.27
N ALA A 323 19.93 -1.79 0.96
CA ALA A 323 19.26 -3.06 1.32
C ALA A 323 17.91 -3.22 0.61
N ALA A 324 17.17 -2.13 0.44
CA ALA A 324 15.93 -2.11 -0.35
C ALA A 324 16.21 -2.44 -1.83
N ASP A 325 17.22 -1.81 -2.45
CA ASP A 325 17.62 -2.07 -3.84
C ASP A 325 18.07 -3.52 -4.06
N GLN A 326 18.77 -4.10 -3.08
CA GLN A 326 19.15 -5.51 -3.11
C GLN A 326 17.94 -6.44 -3.04
N LEU A 327 16.93 -6.12 -2.22
CA LEU A 327 15.69 -6.88 -2.14
C LEU A 327 14.89 -6.81 -3.46
N ASP A 328 14.77 -5.62 -4.04
CA ASP A 328 14.12 -5.43 -5.35
C ASP A 328 14.84 -6.24 -6.45
N SER A 329 16.18 -6.24 -6.42
CA SER A 329 17.01 -7.02 -7.34
C SER A 329 16.86 -8.53 -7.14
N ALA A 330 16.77 -8.99 -5.90
CA ALA A 330 16.55 -10.40 -5.58
C ALA A 330 15.17 -10.89 -6.07
N ILE A 331 14.11 -10.09 -5.86
CA ILE A 331 12.78 -10.38 -6.38
C ILE A 331 12.82 -10.50 -7.91
N ALA A 332 13.40 -9.52 -8.58
CA ALA A 332 13.52 -9.51 -10.04
C ALA A 332 14.30 -10.75 -10.55
N ALA A 333 15.40 -11.12 -9.89
CA ALA A 333 16.22 -12.27 -10.26
C ALA A 333 15.47 -13.61 -10.09
N VAL A 334 14.72 -13.78 -9.00
CA VAL A 334 13.90 -14.98 -8.77
C VAL A 334 12.81 -15.11 -9.85
N LEU A 335 12.16 -14.01 -10.21
CA LEU A 335 11.18 -13.99 -11.29
C LEU A 335 11.83 -14.29 -12.64
N ALA A 336 13.03 -13.75 -12.92
CA ALA A 336 13.78 -14.04 -14.15
C ALA A 336 14.20 -15.52 -14.27
N LYS A 337 14.41 -16.22 -13.14
CA LYS A 337 14.65 -17.67 -13.08
C LYS A 337 13.40 -18.52 -13.35
N GLY A 338 12.25 -17.91 -13.58
CA GLY A 338 11.01 -18.58 -13.93
C GLY A 338 10.22 -19.13 -12.74
N LEU A 339 10.52 -18.73 -11.48
CA LEU A 339 9.72 -19.11 -10.33
C LEU A 339 8.45 -18.24 -10.27
N ARG A 340 7.30 -18.84 -10.01
CA ARG A 340 5.99 -18.16 -9.96
C ARG A 340 5.14 -18.73 -8.85
N THR A 341 4.37 -17.89 -8.18
CA THR A 341 3.19 -18.31 -7.43
C THR A 341 2.00 -18.50 -8.37
N ALA A 342 0.93 -19.11 -7.89
CA ALA A 342 -0.21 -19.50 -8.73
C ALA A 342 -0.91 -18.32 -9.43
N ASP A 343 -0.93 -17.15 -8.79
CA ASP A 343 -1.55 -15.90 -9.27
C ASP A 343 -0.82 -15.24 -10.46
N ILE A 344 0.50 -15.49 -10.58
CA ILE A 344 1.37 -14.95 -11.64
C ILE A 344 1.95 -16.06 -12.53
N LYS A 345 1.26 -17.19 -12.63
CA LYS A 345 1.70 -18.31 -13.47
C LYS A 345 1.87 -17.90 -14.93
N SER A 346 2.89 -18.43 -15.57
CA SER A 346 3.14 -18.29 -17.01
C SER A 346 3.60 -19.61 -17.59
N GLU A 347 3.51 -19.76 -18.92
CA GLU A 347 3.96 -20.96 -19.62
C GLU A 347 5.46 -21.20 -19.37
N GLY A 348 5.83 -22.45 -19.12
CA GLY A 348 7.20 -22.86 -18.84
C GLY A 348 7.74 -22.48 -17.45
N ALA A 349 6.98 -21.76 -16.63
CA ALA A 349 7.40 -21.37 -15.30
C ALA A 349 7.19 -22.50 -14.28
N LYS A 350 8.04 -22.52 -13.24
CA LYS A 350 7.90 -23.41 -12.09
C LYS A 350 6.99 -22.75 -11.06
N ILE A 351 5.85 -23.40 -10.78
CA ILE A 351 4.96 -22.95 -9.71
C ILE A 351 5.53 -23.37 -8.36
N VAL A 352 5.60 -22.43 -7.43
CA VAL A 352 6.14 -22.60 -6.07
C VAL A 352 5.13 -22.10 -5.03
N SER A 353 5.24 -22.61 -3.81
CA SER A 353 4.46 -22.17 -2.66
C SER A 353 4.94 -20.82 -2.13
N THR A 354 4.14 -20.22 -1.21
CA THR A 354 4.51 -19.00 -0.47
C THR A 354 5.90 -19.12 0.16
N ALA A 355 6.13 -20.21 0.89
CA ALA A 355 7.39 -20.45 1.61
C ALA A 355 8.58 -20.69 0.65
N GLU A 356 8.37 -21.40 -0.47
CA GLU A 356 9.43 -21.61 -1.46
C GLU A 356 9.80 -20.31 -2.17
N MET A 357 8.82 -19.44 -2.47
CA MET A 357 9.07 -18.12 -3.06
C MET A 357 9.90 -17.24 -2.11
N GLY A 358 9.51 -17.14 -0.85
CA GLY A 358 10.26 -16.37 0.16
C GLY A 358 11.66 -16.92 0.39
N ALA A 359 11.81 -18.26 0.47
CA ALA A 359 13.13 -18.89 0.60
C ALA A 359 14.03 -18.62 -0.62
N ALA A 360 13.47 -18.63 -1.85
CA ALA A 360 14.22 -18.33 -3.07
C ALA A 360 14.71 -16.87 -3.08
N ILE A 361 13.88 -15.93 -2.62
CA ILE A 361 14.26 -14.50 -2.54
C ILE A 361 15.38 -14.30 -1.52
N VAL A 362 15.32 -14.93 -0.35
CA VAL A 362 16.40 -14.86 0.67
C VAL A 362 17.68 -15.50 0.17
N ALA A 363 17.62 -16.64 -0.51
CA ALA A 363 18.79 -17.27 -1.11
C ALA A 363 19.45 -16.36 -2.18
N GLU A 364 18.65 -15.62 -2.94
CA GLU A 364 19.19 -14.65 -3.90
C GLU A 364 19.83 -13.45 -3.22
N LEU A 365 19.28 -13.00 -2.09
CA LEU A 365 19.90 -11.96 -1.25
C LEU A 365 21.24 -12.42 -0.68
N GLU A 366 21.34 -13.67 -0.20
CA GLU A 366 22.62 -14.26 0.26
C GLU A 366 23.67 -14.27 -0.84
N ARG A 367 23.26 -14.59 -2.08
CA ARG A 367 24.15 -14.55 -3.26
C ARG A 367 24.61 -13.13 -3.61
N LEU A 368 23.74 -12.12 -3.47
CA LEU A 368 24.06 -10.71 -3.75
C LEU A 368 24.91 -10.06 -2.64
N ALA A 369 24.90 -10.63 -1.45
CA ALA A 369 25.68 -10.16 -0.31
C ALA A 369 27.08 -10.79 -0.24
N ALA A 370 27.33 -11.92 -0.91
CA ALA A 370 28.60 -12.60 -1.01
C ALA A 370 29.50 -11.97 -2.08
#